data_84e8e7a1556f1fcfe8652e51a2ed4b13
#
_entry.id   84e8e7a1556f1fcfe8652e51a2ed4b13
#
_cell.length_a   1.000
_cell.length_b   1.000
_cell.length_c   1.000
_cell.angle_alpha   90.00
_cell.angle_beta   90.00
_cell.angle_gamma   90.00
#
_symmetry.space_group_name_H-M   'P 1'
#
loop_
_entity.id
_entity.type
_entity.pdbx_description
1 polymer ?
#
loop_
_entity_poly.entity_id
_entity_poly.type
_entity_poly.pdbx_seq_one_letter_code
_entity_poly.pdbx_strand_id
1 'polypeptide(L)'
;MAGMETRELRYFVAVAEELHFGRAASRLGIAQPPLSRAIQQIERHLGAVLLERTSRSVSLTEAGAVLLREARAALDAVEAAERRTRRAATGRPGLVLVAKAGASAELLAKLLDAYAAEPGAVAVDVQLCAIAEQERHLRDGRADVALLHRPFDSTVGLDTEELLTEGQVAVLPAGHPLTTRKSLTMAEVAEMPGLPLPRWPCPDGSYPSGPGPEVRDHAQLLQLIALGRAAAVLPESAWSQLRGDLAMVPVPDAPRVTTVIAWPPHSRSRAVAGLVHAASRL
;
A
#
# COMPACT_ATOMS: atom_id res chain seq x y z
N MET A 1 0.56 15.85 -34.04
CA MET A 1 -0.31 14.75 -33.55
C MET A 1 -0.84 15.18 -32.19
N ALA A 2 -2.14 15.29 -31.99
CA ALA A 2 -2.73 15.55 -30.68
C ALA A 2 -2.50 14.29 -29.83
N GLY A 3 -1.79 14.43 -28.73
CA GLY A 3 -1.59 13.34 -27.78
C GLY A 3 -2.86 13.07 -26.98
N MET A 4 -2.91 11.95 -26.29
CA MET A 4 -4.01 11.58 -25.40
C MET A 4 -4.07 12.53 -24.19
N GLU A 5 -5.24 13.09 -23.91
CA GLU A 5 -5.41 14.05 -22.82
C GLU A 5 -5.71 13.36 -21.48
N THR A 6 -5.31 13.99 -20.37
CA THR A 6 -5.58 13.50 -19.00
C THR A 6 -7.08 13.27 -18.76
N ARG A 7 -7.94 14.08 -19.35
CA ARG A 7 -9.40 13.91 -19.26
C ARG A 7 -9.87 12.62 -19.95
N GLU A 8 -9.29 12.28 -21.08
CA GLU A 8 -9.60 11.05 -21.81
C GLU A 8 -9.17 9.81 -21.01
N LEU A 9 -8.00 9.87 -20.36
CA LEU A 9 -7.56 8.82 -19.44
C LEU A 9 -8.55 8.62 -18.29
N ARG A 10 -9.02 9.70 -17.65
CA ARG A 10 -10.04 9.62 -16.58
C ARG A 10 -11.33 8.98 -17.07
N TYR A 11 -11.76 9.31 -18.28
CA TYR A 11 -12.95 8.73 -18.89
C TYR A 11 -12.79 7.22 -19.13
N PHE A 12 -11.65 6.82 -19.67
CA PHE A 12 -11.37 5.42 -19.91
C PHE A 12 -11.29 4.63 -18.59
N VAL A 13 -10.55 5.12 -17.59
CA VAL A 13 -10.44 4.48 -16.28
C VAL A 13 -11.82 4.29 -15.65
N ALA A 14 -12.68 5.30 -15.68
CA ALA A 14 -14.02 5.18 -15.11
C ALA A 14 -14.87 4.09 -15.81
N VAL A 15 -14.80 3.99 -17.15
CA VAL A 15 -15.53 2.92 -17.88
C VAL A 15 -14.93 1.55 -17.60
N ALA A 16 -13.62 1.46 -17.54
CA ALA A 16 -12.88 0.21 -17.30
C ALA A 16 -13.13 -0.37 -15.88
N GLU A 17 -13.32 0.50 -14.89
CA GLU A 17 -13.62 0.09 -13.52
C GLU A 17 -15.10 -0.26 -13.32
N GLU A 18 -16.00 0.52 -13.91
CA GLU A 18 -17.43 0.27 -13.79
C GLU A 18 -17.94 -0.84 -14.69
N LEU A 19 -17.21 -1.16 -15.76
CA LEU A 19 -17.64 -2.06 -16.85
C LEU A 19 -19.07 -1.75 -17.32
N HIS A 20 -19.45 -0.46 -17.22
CA HIS A 20 -20.78 0.02 -17.56
C HIS A 20 -20.79 1.52 -17.86
N PHE A 21 -21.06 1.91 -19.11
CA PHE A 21 -21.00 3.31 -19.55
C PHE A 21 -21.93 4.25 -18.78
N GLY A 22 -23.14 3.81 -18.43
CA GLY A 22 -24.08 4.63 -17.67
C GLY A 22 -23.59 4.92 -16.25
N ARG A 23 -23.10 3.92 -15.53
CA ARG A 23 -22.52 4.11 -14.18
C ARG A 23 -21.27 4.99 -14.23
N ALA A 24 -20.38 4.75 -15.19
CA ALA A 24 -19.19 5.56 -15.40
C ALA A 24 -19.54 7.03 -15.69
N ALA A 25 -20.53 7.29 -16.55
CA ALA A 25 -21.01 8.64 -16.86
C ALA A 25 -21.58 9.33 -15.60
N SER A 26 -22.39 8.61 -14.82
CA SER A 26 -22.93 9.13 -13.55
C SER A 26 -21.80 9.45 -12.54
N ARG A 27 -20.80 8.56 -12.40
CA ARG A 27 -19.63 8.79 -11.55
C ARG A 27 -18.82 10.03 -11.95
N LEU A 28 -18.73 10.29 -13.26
CA LEU A 28 -18.02 11.44 -13.82
C LEU A 28 -18.86 12.73 -13.86
N GLY A 29 -20.14 12.67 -13.54
CA GLY A 29 -21.04 13.83 -13.60
C GLY A 29 -21.31 14.31 -15.03
N ILE A 30 -21.25 13.42 -16.04
CA ILE A 30 -21.47 13.74 -17.46
C ILE A 30 -22.55 12.86 -18.09
N ALA A 31 -23.02 13.26 -19.26
CA ALA A 31 -23.91 12.40 -20.06
C ALA A 31 -23.12 11.23 -20.71
N GLN A 32 -23.78 10.09 -20.94
CA GLN A 32 -23.15 8.91 -21.56
C GLN A 32 -22.65 9.14 -23.01
N PRO A 33 -23.34 9.91 -23.90
CA PRO A 33 -22.88 10.08 -25.29
C PRO A 33 -21.49 10.71 -25.45
N PRO A 34 -21.10 11.78 -24.73
CA PRO A 34 -19.74 12.31 -24.79
C PRO A 34 -18.68 11.31 -24.25
N LEU A 35 -19.01 10.54 -23.22
CA LEU A 35 -18.13 9.49 -22.70
C LEU A 35 -17.86 8.41 -23.76
N SER A 36 -18.92 7.91 -24.40
CA SER A 36 -18.79 6.89 -25.45
C SER A 36 -17.95 7.38 -26.63
N ARG A 37 -18.13 8.65 -27.04
CA ARG A 37 -17.34 9.26 -28.14
C ARG A 37 -15.85 9.38 -27.75
N ALA A 38 -15.56 9.76 -26.52
CA ALA A 38 -14.19 9.86 -26.03
C ALA A 38 -13.48 8.49 -26.06
N ILE A 39 -14.14 7.42 -25.60
CA ILE A 39 -13.57 6.08 -25.68
C ILE A 39 -13.30 5.66 -27.12
N GLN A 40 -14.23 5.88 -28.03
CA GLN A 40 -14.03 5.60 -29.46
C GLN A 40 -12.89 6.41 -30.07
N GLN A 41 -12.67 7.65 -29.59
CA GLN A 41 -11.55 8.48 -30.03
C GLN A 41 -10.21 7.92 -29.55
N ILE A 42 -10.13 7.46 -28.30
CA ILE A 42 -8.95 6.78 -27.75
C ILE A 42 -8.64 5.51 -28.56
N GLU A 43 -9.64 4.65 -28.80
CA GLU A 43 -9.49 3.43 -29.58
C GLU A 43 -8.97 3.72 -31.01
N ARG A 44 -9.52 4.73 -31.66
CA ARG A 44 -9.04 5.17 -33.00
C ARG A 44 -7.62 5.72 -32.96
N HIS A 45 -7.29 6.52 -31.93
CA HIS A 45 -5.96 7.09 -31.79
C HIS A 45 -4.89 6.03 -31.57
N LEU A 46 -5.21 5.00 -30.78
CA LEU A 46 -4.31 3.89 -30.48
C LEU A 46 -4.33 2.78 -31.55
N GLY A 47 -5.32 2.79 -32.44
CA GLY A 47 -5.51 1.71 -33.42
C GLY A 47 -5.87 0.36 -32.79
N ALA A 48 -6.40 0.36 -31.57
CA ALA A 48 -6.70 -0.84 -30.79
C ALA A 48 -8.10 -0.76 -30.14
N VAL A 49 -8.81 -1.89 -30.13
CA VAL A 49 -10.04 -2.05 -29.35
C VAL A 49 -9.66 -2.26 -27.89
N LEU A 50 -10.16 -1.42 -27.01
CA LEU A 50 -9.89 -1.45 -25.58
C LEU A 50 -10.99 -2.13 -24.77
N LEU A 51 -12.24 -2.05 -25.27
CA LEU A 51 -13.43 -2.57 -24.61
C LEU A 51 -14.25 -3.42 -25.60
N GLU A 52 -14.46 -4.66 -25.24
CA GLU A 52 -15.46 -5.50 -25.89
C GLU A 52 -16.84 -5.16 -25.37
N ARG A 53 -17.78 -4.95 -26.30
CA ARG A 53 -19.14 -4.52 -25.99
C ARG A 53 -20.13 -5.48 -26.60
N THR A 54 -20.96 -6.05 -25.78
CA THR A 54 -22.16 -6.77 -26.20
C THR A 54 -23.40 -5.99 -25.79
N SER A 55 -24.57 -6.44 -26.19
CA SER A 55 -25.84 -5.84 -25.74
C SER A 55 -26.07 -5.95 -24.22
N ARG A 56 -25.28 -6.78 -23.52
CA ARG A 56 -25.48 -7.11 -22.09
C ARG A 56 -24.25 -6.90 -21.21
N SER A 57 -23.06 -6.72 -21.78
CA SER A 57 -21.82 -6.62 -21.02
C SER A 57 -20.77 -5.75 -21.70
N VAL A 58 -19.92 -5.17 -20.87
CA VAL A 58 -18.68 -4.52 -21.27
C VAL A 58 -17.54 -5.25 -20.55
N SER A 59 -16.47 -5.59 -21.27
CA SER A 59 -15.26 -6.19 -20.71
C SER A 59 -14.02 -5.55 -21.30
N LEU A 60 -12.91 -5.62 -20.58
CA LEU A 60 -11.62 -5.16 -21.07
C LEU A 60 -11.01 -6.19 -22.05
N THR A 61 -10.42 -5.69 -23.12
CA THR A 61 -9.45 -6.46 -23.91
C THR A 61 -8.10 -6.51 -23.22
N GLU A 62 -7.14 -7.29 -23.71
CA GLU A 62 -5.76 -7.25 -23.25
C GLU A 62 -5.14 -5.84 -23.38
N ALA A 63 -5.36 -5.19 -24.53
CA ALA A 63 -4.95 -3.79 -24.74
C ALA A 63 -5.63 -2.83 -23.76
N GLY A 64 -6.92 -3.06 -23.46
CA GLY A 64 -7.65 -2.30 -22.43
C GLY A 64 -7.07 -2.47 -21.03
N ALA A 65 -6.69 -3.69 -20.66
CA ALA A 65 -6.06 -3.96 -19.36
C ALA A 65 -4.67 -3.28 -19.24
N VAL A 66 -3.90 -3.28 -20.32
CA VAL A 66 -2.63 -2.54 -20.38
C VAL A 66 -2.90 -1.04 -20.23
N LEU A 67 -3.81 -0.47 -21.01
CA LEU A 67 -4.11 0.96 -20.90
C LEU A 67 -4.65 1.35 -19.53
N LEU A 68 -5.46 0.51 -18.87
CA LEU A 68 -5.97 0.78 -17.54
C LEU A 68 -4.84 0.95 -16.51
N ARG A 69 -3.85 0.06 -16.56
CA ARG A 69 -2.66 0.15 -15.68
C ARG A 69 -1.87 1.43 -15.94
N GLU A 70 -1.54 1.70 -17.20
CA GLU A 70 -0.73 2.86 -17.61
C GLU A 70 -1.48 4.19 -17.38
N ALA A 71 -2.80 4.22 -17.63
CA ALA A 71 -3.63 5.39 -17.40
C ALA A 71 -3.74 5.75 -15.91
N ARG A 72 -3.88 4.76 -15.03
CA ARG A 72 -3.83 4.98 -13.58
C ARG A 72 -2.50 5.60 -13.16
N ALA A 73 -1.39 5.01 -13.59
CA ALA A 73 -0.05 5.52 -13.27
C ALA A 73 0.16 6.96 -13.78
N ALA A 74 -0.31 7.27 -14.98
CA ALA A 74 -0.23 8.63 -15.54
C ALA A 74 -1.08 9.64 -14.76
N LEU A 75 -2.31 9.27 -14.36
CA LEU A 75 -3.18 10.12 -13.56
C LEU A 75 -2.60 10.37 -12.16
N ASP A 76 -2.08 9.34 -11.53
CA ASP A 76 -1.38 9.46 -10.24
C ASP A 76 -0.17 10.41 -10.34
N ALA A 77 0.61 10.32 -11.42
CA ALA A 77 1.75 11.20 -11.65
C ALA A 77 1.34 12.68 -11.82
N VAL A 78 0.23 12.95 -12.51
CA VAL A 78 -0.32 14.31 -12.66
C VAL A 78 -0.75 14.85 -11.30
N GLU A 79 -1.49 14.08 -10.52
CA GLU A 79 -1.91 14.47 -9.19
C GLU A 79 -0.72 14.69 -8.24
N ALA A 80 0.30 13.84 -8.35
CA ALA A 80 1.55 13.99 -7.59
C ALA A 80 2.27 15.31 -7.94
N ALA A 81 2.34 15.66 -9.24
CA ALA A 81 2.94 16.90 -9.68
C ALA A 81 2.21 18.13 -9.09
N GLU A 82 0.88 18.13 -9.13
CA GLU A 82 0.07 19.20 -8.53
C GLU A 82 0.31 19.34 -7.02
N ARG A 83 0.31 18.22 -6.28
CA ARG A 83 0.52 18.23 -4.83
C ARG A 83 1.92 18.71 -4.44
N ARG A 84 2.96 18.20 -5.11
CA ARG A 84 4.34 18.63 -4.88
C ARG A 84 4.53 20.11 -5.19
N THR A 85 3.95 20.61 -6.28
CA THR A 85 4.00 22.04 -6.63
C THR A 85 3.33 22.91 -5.58
N ARG A 86 2.14 22.51 -5.10
CA ARG A 86 1.46 23.25 -4.01
C ARG A 86 2.28 23.24 -2.70
N ARG A 87 2.93 22.12 -2.36
CA ARG A 87 3.83 22.06 -1.18
C ARG A 87 5.02 23.02 -1.36
N ALA A 88 5.67 23.00 -2.49
CA ALA A 88 6.78 23.91 -2.78
C ALA A 88 6.36 25.38 -2.68
N ALA A 89 5.18 25.74 -3.17
CA ALA A 89 4.62 27.09 -3.09
C ALA A 89 4.34 27.58 -1.64
N THR A 90 4.12 26.65 -0.69
CA THR A 90 3.90 27.02 0.72
C THR A 90 5.19 27.31 1.50
N GLY A 91 6.34 27.21 0.85
CA GLY A 91 7.64 27.52 1.46
C GLY A 91 8.07 26.55 2.58
N ARG A 92 7.45 25.39 2.70
CA ARG A 92 7.85 24.34 3.63
C ARG A 92 8.71 23.29 2.90
N PRO A 93 10.05 23.49 2.83
CA PRO A 93 10.93 22.45 2.34
C PRO A 93 10.86 21.29 3.33
N GLY A 94 10.51 20.12 2.85
CA GLY A 94 10.42 18.94 3.69
C GLY A 94 10.11 17.70 2.86
N LEU A 95 10.41 16.54 3.43
CA LEU A 95 10.00 15.24 2.92
C LEU A 95 8.73 14.78 3.65
N VAL A 96 7.88 14.08 2.95
CA VAL A 96 6.80 13.30 3.57
C VAL A 96 7.17 11.83 3.49
N LEU A 97 7.32 11.20 4.65
CA LEU A 97 7.53 9.76 4.79
C LEU A 97 6.24 9.14 5.31
N VAL A 98 5.72 8.16 4.58
CA VAL A 98 4.55 7.40 5.01
C VAL A 98 4.97 6.03 5.54
N ALA A 99 4.39 5.61 6.64
CA ALA A 99 4.56 4.28 7.22
C ALA A 99 3.23 3.73 7.73
N LYS A 100 3.13 2.42 7.79
CA LYS A 100 1.97 1.74 8.37
C LYS A 100 1.92 1.97 9.87
N ALA A 101 0.78 2.41 10.38
CA ALA A 101 0.60 2.58 11.82
C ALA A 101 0.81 1.25 12.56
N GLY A 102 1.66 1.27 13.59
CA GLY A 102 1.98 0.10 14.39
C GLY A 102 2.99 -0.87 13.75
N ALA A 103 3.72 -0.47 12.71
CA ALA A 103 4.79 -1.26 12.12
C ALA A 103 6.11 -0.48 12.08
N SER A 104 7.24 -1.19 12.21
CA SER A 104 8.61 -0.65 12.04
C SER A 104 8.93 0.59 12.89
N ALA A 105 8.32 0.79 14.05
CA ALA A 105 8.46 2.02 14.84
C ALA A 105 9.92 2.28 15.25
N GLU A 106 10.65 1.25 15.69
CA GLU A 106 12.06 1.37 16.07
C GLU A 106 12.95 1.68 14.86
N LEU A 107 12.73 1.01 13.73
CA LEU A 107 13.46 1.27 12.50
C LEU A 107 13.21 2.69 11.99
N LEU A 108 11.94 3.14 12.04
CA LEU A 108 11.55 4.50 11.66
C LEU A 108 12.25 5.53 12.53
N ALA A 109 12.29 5.34 13.85
CA ALA A 109 12.98 6.25 14.76
C ALA A 109 14.49 6.33 14.44
N LYS A 110 15.16 5.17 14.30
CA LYS A 110 16.58 5.11 13.91
C LYS A 110 16.85 5.80 12.57
N LEU A 111 15.97 5.62 11.59
CA LEU A 111 16.08 6.27 10.27
C LEU A 111 16.00 7.79 10.39
N LEU A 112 15.05 8.30 11.16
CA LEU A 112 14.86 9.73 11.35
C LEU A 112 16.06 10.36 12.08
N ASP A 113 16.57 9.70 13.11
CA ASP A 113 17.75 10.16 13.85
C ASP A 113 19.01 10.16 12.96
N ALA A 114 19.22 9.08 12.19
CA ALA A 114 20.34 8.97 11.27
C ALA A 114 20.28 10.05 10.17
N TYR A 115 19.09 10.28 9.61
CA TYR A 115 18.90 11.30 8.58
C TYR A 115 19.07 12.72 9.14
N ALA A 116 18.59 13.01 10.34
CA ALA A 116 18.72 14.32 10.98
C ALA A 116 20.20 14.70 11.19
N ALA A 117 21.11 13.73 11.29
CA ALA A 117 22.53 13.94 11.42
C ALA A 117 23.25 14.20 10.06
N GLU A 118 22.56 13.96 8.93
CA GLU A 118 23.18 14.15 7.60
C GLU A 118 23.27 15.65 7.21
N PRO A 119 24.39 16.06 6.56
CA PRO A 119 24.51 17.41 6.06
C PRO A 119 23.44 17.72 5.00
N GLY A 120 22.67 18.78 5.22
CA GLY A 120 21.60 19.19 4.31
C GLY A 120 20.28 18.43 4.51
N ALA A 121 20.14 17.71 5.63
CA ALA A 121 18.86 17.13 6.02
C ALA A 121 17.75 18.20 6.09
N VAL A 122 16.58 17.84 5.59
CA VAL A 122 15.38 18.69 5.68
C VAL A 122 14.38 18.06 6.66
N ALA A 123 13.41 18.83 7.12
CA ALA A 123 12.36 18.29 7.97
C ALA A 123 11.63 17.12 7.30
N VAL A 124 11.38 16.06 8.06
CA VAL A 124 10.58 14.91 7.62
C VAL A 124 9.24 14.95 8.34
N ASP A 125 8.16 15.08 7.56
CA ASP A 125 6.79 14.91 8.05
C ASP A 125 6.43 13.43 7.97
N VAL A 126 6.18 12.81 9.12
CA VAL A 126 5.83 11.39 9.20
C VAL A 126 4.31 11.24 9.19
N GLN A 127 3.80 10.57 8.18
CA GLN A 127 2.39 10.23 8.07
C GLN A 127 2.19 8.74 8.35
N LEU A 128 1.39 8.44 9.37
CA LEU A 128 0.96 7.08 9.64
C LEU A 128 -0.35 6.81 8.91
N CYS A 129 -0.40 5.71 8.17
CA CYS A 129 -1.57 5.32 7.40
C CYS A 129 -2.09 3.93 7.80
N ALA A 130 -3.26 3.58 7.30
CA ALA A 130 -3.81 2.25 7.43
C ALA A 130 -3.04 1.23 6.56
N ILE A 131 -3.34 -0.04 6.74
CA ILE A 131 -2.75 -1.15 5.98
C ILE A 131 -3.13 -1.00 4.50
N ALA A 132 -2.18 -1.29 3.60
CA ALA A 132 -2.30 -1.20 2.15
C ALA A 132 -2.51 0.22 1.57
N GLU A 133 -2.29 1.29 2.34
CA GLU A 133 -2.42 2.67 1.85
C GLU A 133 -1.08 3.32 1.47
N GLN A 134 0.06 2.81 1.95
CA GLN A 134 1.38 3.43 1.75
C GLN A 134 1.72 3.60 0.27
N GLU A 135 1.51 2.54 -0.52
CA GLU A 135 1.78 2.54 -1.96
C GLU A 135 0.96 3.62 -2.67
N ARG A 136 -0.32 3.76 -2.31
CA ARG A 136 -1.20 4.78 -2.86
C ARG A 136 -0.69 6.19 -2.55
N HIS A 137 -0.23 6.44 -1.30
CA HIS A 137 0.32 7.75 -0.91
C HIS A 137 1.59 8.12 -1.69
N LEU A 138 2.43 7.14 -2.07
CA LEU A 138 3.57 7.36 -2.95
C LEU A 138 3.12 7.71 -4.36
N ARG A 139 2.22 6.91 -4.95
CA ARG A 139 1.77 7.06 -6.34
C ARG A 139 1.06 8.38 -6.55
N ASP A 140 0.17 8.75 -5.65
CA ASP A 140 -0.58 9.99 -5.76
C ASP A 140 0.19 11.22 -5.23
N GLY A 141 1.46 11.06 -4.81
CA GLY A 141 2.34 12.17 -4.39
C GLY A 141 1.99 12.81 -3.04
N ARG A 142 1.19 12.14 -2.21
CA ARG A 142 0.99 12.55 -0.81
C ARG A 142 2.24 12.31 0.01
N ALA A 143 2.98 11.25 -0.30
CA ALA A 143 4.28 10.96 0.26
C ALA A 143 5.39 11.00 -0.79
N ASP A 144 6.61 11.26 -0.36
CA ASP A 144 7.81 11.23 -1.17
C ASP A 144 8.54 9.89 -1.01
N VAL A 145 8.41 9.28 0.17
CA VAL A 145 9.05 8.03 0.57
C VAL A 145 8.07 7.21 1.42
N ALA A 146 8.16 5.88 1.34
CA ALA A 146 7.38 4.97 2.19
C ALA A 146 8.25 3.87 2.79
N LEU A 147 7.85 3.37 3.97
CA LEU A 147 8.28 2.05 4.46
C LEU A 147 7.24 1.01 4.05
N LEU A 148 7.67 0.01 3.29
CA LEU A 148 6.85 -1.09 2.80
C LEU A 148 7.39 -2.43 3.30
N HIS A 149 6.55 -3.45 3.35
CA HIS A 149 6.87 -4.77 3.89
C HIS A 149 6.60 -5.86 2.84
N ARG A 150 7.64 -6.38 2.20
CA ARG A 150 7.51 -7.54 1.31
C ARG A 150 7.36 -8.83 2.12
N PRO A 151 6.52 -9.78 1.71
CA PRO A 151 5.75 -9.83 0.46
C PRO A 151 4.34 -9.19 0.51
N PHE A 152 3.97 -8.51 1.60
CA PHE A 152 2.59 -8.04 1.83
C PHE A 152 2.23 -6.77 1.06
N ASP A 153 3.20 -5.86 0.90
CA ASP A 153 3.00 -4.60 0.18
C ASP A 153 3.62 -4.71 -1.23
N SER A 154 2.94 -4.16 -2.25
CA SER A 154 3.46 -4.12 -3.61
C SER A 154 4.52 -3.03 -3.77
N THR A 155 5.62 -3.37 -4.44
CA THR A 155 6.69 -2.43 -4.81
C THR A 155 6.79 -2.23 -6.32
N VAL A 156 5.81 -2.70 -7.07
CA VAL A 156 5.81 -2.62 -8.54
C VAL A 156 5.86 -1.17 -9.00
N GLY A 157 6.86 -0.84 -9.84
CA GLY A 157 7.06 0.51 -10.39
C GLY A 157 7.58 1.54 -9.37
N LEU A 158 8.17 1.08 -8.27
CA LEU A 158 8.89 1.90 -7.30
C LEU A 158 10.35 1.46 -7.24
N ASP A 159 11.24 2.41 -6.98
CA ASP A 159 12.62 2.12 -6.56
C ASP A 159 12.60 1.76 -5.09
N THR A 160 13.43 0.81 -4.68
CA THR A 160 13.46 0.31 -3.29
C THR A 160 14.88 0.01 -2.83
N GLU A 161 15.12 0.20 -1.53
CA GLU A 161 16.31 -0.29 -0.81
C GLU A 161 15.86 -1.15 0.37
N GLU A 162 16.51 -2.30 0.58
CA GLU A 162 16.21 -3.22 1.68
C GLU A 162 16.86 -2.73 2.97
N LEU A 163 16.08 -2.64 4.05
CA LEU A 163 16.56 -2.15 5.35
C LEU A 163 16.71 -3.26 6.38
N LEU A 164 15.73 -4.17 6.45
CA LEU A 164 15.69 -5.21 7.46
C LEU A 164 14.96 -6.44 6.90
N THR A 165 15.52 -7.62 7.09
CA THR A 165 14.81 -8.88 6.81
C THR A 165 14.75 -9.71 8.09
N GLU A 166 13.54 -9.99 8.55
CA GLU A 166 13.28 -10.65 9.82
C GLU A 166 12.33 -11.86 9.67
N GLY A 167 12.29 -12.70 10.71
CA GLY A 167 11.33 -13.79 10.83
C GLY A 167 9.95 -13.30 11.27
N GLN A 168 9.06 -14.25 11.50
CA GLN A 168 7.74 -13.96 12.02
C GLN A 168 7.43 -14.75 13.28
N VAL A 169 6.52 -14.23 14.08
CA VAL A 169 6.09 -14.79 15.36
C VAL A 169 4.56 -14.87 15.40
N ALA A 170 4.04 -15.91 16.01
CA ALA A 170 2.65 -15.99 16.41
C ALA A 170 2.43 -15.13 17.67
N VAL A 171 1.48 -14.21 17.62
CA VAL A 171 1.07 -13.40 18.77
C VAL A 171 -0.21 -14.00 19.34
N LEU A 172 -0.17 -14.34 20.63
CA LEU A 172 -1.20 -15.06 21.37
C LEU A 172 -1.51 -14.35 22.69
N PRO A 173 -2.68 -14.62 23.33
CA PRO A 173 -2.90 -14.23 24.72
C PRO A 173 -1.83 -14.85 25.62
N ALA A 174 -1.28 -14.11 26.58
CA ALA A 174 -0.18 -14.56 27.44
C ALA A 174 -0.46 -15.88 28.20
N GLY A 175 -1.75 -16.14 28.52
CA GLY A 175 -2.19 -17.37 29.19
C GLY A 175 -2.47 -18.55 28.27
N HIS A 176 -2.26 -18.44 26.96
CA HIS A 176 -2.57 -19.53 26.03
C HIS A 176 -1.57 -20.70 26.17
N PRO A 177 -2.01 -21.97 26.17
CA PRO A 177 -1.11 -23.13 26.37
C PRO A 177 0.08 -23.20 25.41
N LEU A 178 -0.10 -22.76 24.17
CA LEU A 178 0.96 -22.80 23.15
C LEU A 178 2.07 -21.78 23.37
N THR A 179 1.93 -20.84 24.30
CA THR A 179 3.01 -19.86 24.63
C THR A 179 4.22 -20.51 25.27
N THR A 180 4.10 -21.75 25.77
CA THR A 180 5.23 -22.55 26.32
C THR A 180 6.04 -23.27 25.24
N ARG A 181 5.58 -23.26 23.98
CA ARG A 181 6.26 -23.92 22.86
C ARG A 181 7.46 -23.09 22.42
N LYS A 182 8.53 -23.76 21.96
CA LYS A 182 9.71 -23.11 21.39
C LYS A 182 9.45 -22.48 20.02
N SER A 183 8.54 -23.08 19.27
CA SER A 183 8.08 -22.59 17.95
C SER A 183 6.73 -23.20 17.61
N LEU A 184 6.03 -22.58 16.67
CA LEU A 184 4.82 -23.07 16.02
C LEU A 184 5.03 -23.09 14.51
N THR A 185 4.25 -23.90 13.79
CA THR A 185 4.17 -23.85 12.34
C THR A 185 3.01 -22.96 11.89
N MET A 186 3.05 -22.47 10.66
CA MET A 186 1.93 -21.72 10.06
C MET A 186 0.62 -22.53 10.09
N ALA A 187 0.69 -23.84 9.86
CA ALA A 187 -0.47 -24.72 9.95
C ALA A 187 -1.06 -24.76 11.37
N GLU A 188 -0.22 -24.94 12.39
CA GLU A 188 -0.68 -24.91 13.79
C GLU A 188 -1.33 -23.59 14.18
N VAL A 189 -0.81 -22.47 13.67
CA VAL A 189 -1.41 -21.15 13.94
C VAL A 189 -2.73 -20.98 13.18
N ALA A 190 -2.80 -21.39 11.92
CA ALA A 190 -4.00 -21.26 11.09
C ALA A 190 -5.18 -22.12 11.59
N GLU A 191 -4.89 -23.29 12.15
CA GLU A 191 -5.87 -24.25 12.65
C GLU A 191 -6.14 -24.12 14.15
N MET A 192 -5.68 -23.06 14.79
CA MET A 192 -5.78 -22.87 16.24
C MET A 192 -7.24 -22.73 16.70
N PRO A 193 -7.74 -23.65 17.55
CA PRO A 193 -9.13 -23.59 17.97
C PRO A 193 -9.46 -22.31 18.75
N GLY A 194 -10.53 -21.64 18.34
CA GLY A 194 -11.03 -20.44 19.02
C GLY A 194 -10.24 -19.16 18.77
N LEU A 195 -9.10 -19.23 18.08
CA LEU A 195 -8.24 -18.08 17.76
C LEU A 195 -7.98 -17.98 16.25
N PRO A 196 -8.99 -17.64 15.44
CA PRO A 196 -8.83 -17.52 13.99
C PRO A 196 -7.88 -16.39 13.63
N LEU A 197 -7.18 -16.54 12.48
CA LEU A 197 -6.35 -15.47 11.94
C LEU A 197 -7.21 -14.28 11.48
N PRO A 198 -6.76 -13.05 11.65
CA PRO A 198 -7.49 -11.85 11.25
C PRO A 198 -7.61 -11.74 9.73
N ARG A 199 -8.65 -11.08 9.27
CA ARG A 199 -8.82 -10.69 7.88
C ARG A 199 -8.43 -9.22 7.72
N TRP A 200 -7.46 -8.97 6.86
CA TRP A 200 -6.95 -7.64 6.55
C TRP A 200 -7.67 -7.05 5.34
N PRO A 201 -7.84 -5.72 5.26
CA PRO A 201 -8.48 -5.11 4.12
C PRO A 201 -7.62 -5.26 2.85
N CYS A 202 -8.27 -5.54 1.74
CA CYS A 202 -7.69 -5.47 0.40
C CYS A 202 -7.53 -3.99 -0.04
N PRO A 203 -6.73 -3.69 -1.08
CA PRO A 203 -6.56 -2.33 -1.59
C PRO A 203 -7.86 -1.64 -2.06
N ASP A 204 -8.89 -2.41 -2.39
CA ASP A 204 -10.23 -1.94 -2.76
C ASP A 204 -11.16 -1.70 -1.54
N GLY A 205 -10.65 -1.95 -0.32
CA GLY A 205 -11.40 -1.82 0.92
C GLY A 205 -12.28 -3.02 1.28
N SER A 206 -12.32 -4.07 0.45
CA SER A 206 -12.99 -5.33 0.77
C SER A 206 -12.17 -6.17 1.75
N TYR A 207 -12.81 -7.20 2.32
CA TYR A 207 -12.13 -8.19 3.17
C TYR A 207 -12.24 -9.57 2.54
N PRO A 208 -11.17 -10.39 2.56
CA PRO A 208 -11.24 -11.76 2.09
C PRO A 208 -12.24 -12.57 2.94
N SER A 209 -12.86 -13.57 2.36
CA SER A 209 -13.73 -14.50 3.08
C SER A 209 -12.93 -15.31 4.11
N GLY A 210 -13.54 -15.61 5.29
CA GLY A 210 -12.88 -16.41 6.31
C GLY A 210 -13.54 -16.26 7.69
N PRO A 211 -13.20 -17.13 8.65
CA PRO A 211 -13.80 -17.15 9.98
C PRO A 211 -13.27 -16.05 10.91
N GLY A 212 -12.13 -15.44 10.58
CA GLY A 212 -11.46 -14.46 11.44
C GLY A 212 -12.12 -13.09 11.43
N PRO A 213 -11.85 -12.27 12.46
CA PRO A 213 -12.39 -10.92 12.55
C PRO A 213 -11.79 -10.00 11.47
N GLU A 214 -12.57 -9.05 11.01
CA GLU A 214 -12.10 -7.94 10.19
C GLU A 214 -11.31 -6.96 11.06
N VAL A 215 -10.09 -6.66 10.63
CA VAL A 215 -9.16 -5.82 11.39
C VAL A 215 -8.70 -4.66 10.52
N ARG A 216 -8.82 -3.44 11.04
CA ARG A 216 -8.46 -2.22 10.33
C ARG A 216 -7.04 -1.74 10.62
N ASP A 217 -6.58 -2.00 11.84
CA ASP A 217 -5.27 -1.53 12.32
C ASP A 217 -4.67 -2.46 13.38
N HIS A 218 -3.41 -2.25 13.70
CA HIS A 218 -2.67 -3.03 14.68
C HIS A 218 -3.24 -2.93 16.09
N ALA A 219 -3.76 -1.77 16.50
CA ALA A 219 -4.28 -1.60 17.86
C ALA A 219 -5.53 -2.45 18.06
N GLN A 220 -6.45 -2.45 17.08
CA GLN A 220 -7.62 -3.32 17.09
C GLN A 220 -7.21 -4.81 17.12
N LEU A 221 -6.21 -5.19 16.30
CA LEU A 221 -5.69 -6.57 16.29
C LEU A 221 -5.20 -7.00 17.67
N LEU A 222 -4.28 -6.23 18.26
CA LEU A 222 -3.69 -6.58 19.56
C LEU A 222 -4.76 -6.67 20.66
N GLN A 223 -5.79 -5.83 20.60
CA GLN A 223 -6.92 -5.91 21.51
C GLN A 223 -7.74 -7.20 21.34
N LEU A 224 -8.01 -7.60 20.10
CA LEU A 224 -8.73 -8.86 19.81
C LEU A 224 -7.93 -10.07 20.27
N ILE A 225 -6.61 -10.06 20.10
CA ILE A 225 -5.74 -11.13 20.59
C ILE A 225 -5.80 -11.18 22.13
N ALA A 226 -5.63 -10.05 22.82
CA ALA A 226 -5.70 -9.99 24.28
C ALA A 226 -7.04 -10.51 24.84
N LEU A 227 -8.14 -10.29 24.10
CA LEU A 227 -9.46 -10.80 24.44
C LEU A 227 -9.68 -12.28 24.07
N GLY A 228 -8.67 -12.96 23.50
CA GLY A 228 -8.80 -14.36 23.06
C GLY A 228 -9.76 -14.55 21.89
N ARG A 229 -9.83 -13.59 20.98
CA ARG A 229 -10.73 -13.59 19.81
C ARG A 229 -10.00 -13.80 18.48
N ALA A 230 -8.67 -13.72 18.48
CA ALA A 230 -7.81 -13.95 17.33
C ALA A 230 -6.42 -14.38 17.77
N ALA A 231 -5.66 -14.98 16.86
CA ALA A 231 -4.21 -15.04 16.86
C ALA A 231 -3.70 -14.28 15.63
N ALA A 232 -2.44 -13.91 15.60
CA ALA A 232 -1.84 -13.33 14.39
C ALA A 232 -0.41 -13.80 14.21
N VAL A 233 0.06 -13.76 12.95
CA VAL A 233 1.48 -13.92 12.62
C VAL A 233 2.00 -12.55 12.19
N LEU A 234 2.98 -12.03 12.90
CA LEU A 234 3.54 -10.69 12.73
C LEU A 234 5.07 -10.76 12.64
N PRO A 235 5.73 -9.74 12.03
CA PRO A 235 7.18 -9.63 12.07
C PRO A 235 7.74 -9.63 13.50
N GLU A 236 8.95 -10.15 13.67
CA GLU A 236 9.63 -10.21 15.00
C GLU A 236 9.76 -8.83 15.65
N SER A 237 9.92 -7.76 14.86
CA SER A 237 9.99 -6.38 15.34
C SER A 237 8.70 -5.89 16.05
N ALA A 238 7.59 -6.59 15.90
CA ALA A 238 6.36 -6.31 16.66
C ALA A 238 6.55 -6.49 18.17
N TRP A 239 7.63 -7.20 18.62
CA TRP A 239 7.96 -7.38 20.02
C TRP A 239 8.07 -6.07 20.79
N SER A 240 8.67 -5.05 20.21
CA SER A 240 8.89 -3.75 20.87
C SER A 240 7.60 -3.02 21.28
N GLN A 241 6.46 -3.46 20.75
CA GLN A 241 5.14 -2.86 21.00
C GLN A 241 4.22 -3.78 21.82
N LEU A 242 4.73 -4.92 22.31
CA LEU A 242 3.90 -5.90 23.00
C LEU A 242 3.53 -5.45 24.41
N ARG A 243 2.25 -5.64 24.69
CA ARG A 243 1.67 -5.47 26.03
C ARG A 243 1.91 -6.76 26.83
N GLY A 244 1.97 -6.64 28.16
CA GLY A 244 2.20 -7.78 29.05
C GLY A 244 1.11 -8.86 29.07
N ASP A 245 -0.05 -8.58 28.46
CA ASP A 245 -1.16 -9.52 28.29
C ASP A 245 -1.06 -10.38 27.01
N LEU A 246 0.02 -10.20 26.23
CA LEU A 246 0.31 -10.93 24.99
C LEU A 246 1.64 -11.70 25.10
N ALA A 247 1.76 -12.77 24.35
CA ALA A 247 2.98 -13.55 24.21
C ALA A 247 3.27 -13.84 22.74
N MET A 248 4.55 -14.07 22.45
CA MET A 248 5.03 -14.39 21.10
C MET A 248 5.71 -15.75 21.07
N VAL A 249 5.45 -16.49 20.00
CA VAL A 249 6.10 -17.78 19.73
C VAL A 249 6.63 -17.75 18.31
N PRO A 250 7.92 -18.06 18.06
CA PRO A 250 8.50 -18.08 16.71
C PRO A 250 7.74 -18.99 15.74
N VAL A 251 7.62 -18.55 14.47
CA VAL A 251 7.01 -19.33 13.37
C VAL A 251 8.03 -19.46 12.23
N PRO A 252 8.96 -20.45 12.32
CA PRO A 252 10.11 -20.54 11.41
C PRO A 252 9.76 -20.82 9.94
N ASP A 253 8.60 -21.43 9.67
CA ASP A 253 8.09 -21.73 8.33
C ASP A 253 7.26 -20.60 7.73
N ALA A 254 7.02 -19.50 8.47
CA ALA A 254 6.42 -18.31 7.91
C ALA A 254 7.37 -17.60 6.93
N PRO A 255 6.87 -16.98 5.85
CA PRO A 255 7.73 -16.23 4.94
C PRO A 255 8.46 -15.12 5.67
N ARG A 256 9.73 -14.89 5.33
CA ARG A 256 10.47 -13.76 5.92
C ARG A 256 9.87 -12.44 5.43
N VAL A 257 9.89 -11.46 6.31
CA VAL A 257 9.42 -10.10 6.00
C VAL A 257 10.62 -9.20 5.78
N THR A 258 10.67 -8.55 4.61
CA THR A 258 11.69 -7.55 4.31
C THR A 258 11.05 -6.17 4.32
N THR A 259 11.45 -5.34 5.28
CA THR A 259 11.12 -3.92 5.29
C THR A 259 12.02 -3.21 4.29
N VAL A 260 11.40 -2.47 3.38
CA VAL A 260 12.09 -1.67 2.37
C VAL A 260 11.70 -0.20 2.50
N ILE A 261 12.62 0.70 2.21
CA ILE A 261 12.32 2.10 1.90
C ILE A 261 12.06 2.19 0.40
N ALA A 262 10.94 2.81 0.02
CA ALA A 262 10.48 2.89 -1.36
C ALA A 262 10.20 4.33 -1.78
N TRP A 263 10.44 4.67 -3.07
CA TRP A 263 10.19 6.00 -3.65
C TRP A 263 9.86 5.89 -5.14
N PRO A 264 9.23 6.93 -5.74
CA PRO A 264 8.97 6.94 -7.18
C PRO A 264 10.26 6.94 -8.01
N PRO A 265 10.37 6.15 -9.09
CA PRO A 265 11.61 5.93 -9.86
C PRO A 265 12.13 7.17 -10.57
N HIS A 266 11.33 8.22 -10.71
CA HIS A 266 11.71 9.48 -11.32
C HIS A 266 12.06 10.57 -10.32
N SER A 267 12.19 10.23 -9.03
CA SER A 267 12.54 11.19 -7.99
C SER A 267 13.98 11.70 -8.20
N ARG A 268 14.12 13.02 -8.41
CA ARG A 268 15.42 13.73 -8.44
C ARG A 268 15.66 14.54 -7.17
N SER A 269 14.91 14.27 -6.12
CA SER A 269 15.01 14.98 -4.86
C SER A 269 16.31 14.60 -4.14
N ARG A 270 17.17 15.58 -3.88
CA ARG A 270 18.38 15.37 -3.05
C ARG A 270 18.01 14.94 -1.64
N ALA A 271 16.90 15.41 -1.12
CA ALA A 271 16.42 15.06 0.20
C ALA A 271 15.97 13.59 0.27
N VAL A 272 15.29 13.07 -0.77
CA VAL A 272 14.97 11.64 -0.88
C VAL A 272 16.25 10.81 -0.95
N ALA A 273 17.20 11.18 -1.80
CA ALA A 273 18.48 10.48 -1.92
C ALA A 273 19.26 10.46 -0.60
N GLY A 274 19.28 11.59 0.14
CA GLY A 274 19.89 11.65 1.48
C GLY A 274 19.20 10.74 2.50
N LEU A 275 17.88 10.71 2.52
CA LEU A 275 17.13 9.82 3.42
C LEU A 275 17.37 8.34 3.09
N VAL A 276 17.38 7.97 1.79
CA VAL A 276 17.69 6.59 1.35
C VAL A 276 19.13 6.24 1.71
N HIS A 277 20.08 7.16 1.53
CA HIS A 277 21.47 6.93 1.95
C HIS A 277 21.62 6.73 3.46
N ALA A 278 20.92 7.51 4.27
CA ALA A 278 20.90 7.30 5.71
C ALA A 278 20.28 5.94 6.07
N ALA A 279 19.22 5.54 5.36
CA ALA A 279 18.55 4.25 5.55
C ALA A 279 19.45 3.05 5.24
N SER A 280 20.25 3.10 4.16
CA SER A 280 21.14 2.00 3.75
C SER A 280 22.32 1.77 4.69
N ARG A 281 22.51 2.63 5.71
CA ARG A 281 23.59 2.56 6.70
C ARG A 281 23.12 2.10 8.08
N LEU A 282 21.83 1.77 8.22
CA LEU A 282 21.24 1.26 9.46
C LEU A 282 21.52 -0.24 9.62
#